data_f58b517f8812ce64667edcb387dbea55
#
_entry.id   f58b517f8812ce64667edcb387dbea55
#
_cell.length_a   1.000
_cell.length_b   1.000
_cell.length_c   1.000
_cell.angle_alpha   90.00
_cell.angle_beta   90.00
_cell.angle_gamma   90.00
#
_symmetry.space_group_name_H-M   'P 1'
#
loop_
_entity.id
_entity.type
_entity.pdbx_description
1 polymer ?
#
loop_
_entity_poly.entity_id
_entity_poly.type
_entity_poly.pdbx_seq_one_letter_code
_entity_poly.pdbx_strand_id
1 'polypeptide(L)'
;MIEVRGLTKRYGAKTAVDSLTFSIEPGKVTGFLGPNGAGKTTTMRCILGLDYPDEGTVTVDGKSYPDLAYPMREVGALLDAKAVHGGRSARYHLLCLAQTNSLPKRRVGQVLELVGLTEVAGKRSKGFSLGMSQRLGIAGTLLGDPKVLMFDEPVNGLDPEGILWIRNLMRALAAEGRTVFVSSHLMSEMEHTADHLIVIGRGKLIADCTMSEFIAGSSGASVRVRTPSAEVLVRAITARGGTAAAGQDGSIEVLGMTAEQLGDLAFSEGIRLHELTTVRASLEEAFMELTASSVEYRADVPGDQQPRTTIGSGV
;
A
#
# COMPACT_ATOMS: atom_id res chain seq x y z
N MET A 1 4.29 -0.56 18.75
CA MET A 1 2.97 -1.01 18.27
C MET A 1 2.01 0.19 18.16
N ILE A 2 1.18 0.26 17.13
CA ILE A 2 0.09 1.24 17.03
C ILE A 2 -1.23 0.49 17.18
N GLU A 3 -2.15 1.01 17.98
CA GLU A 3 -3.51 0.47 18.12
C GLU A 3 -4.54 1.55 17.78
N VAL A 4 -5.48 1.20 16.91
CA VAL A 4 -6.61 2.02 16.50
C VAL A 4 -7.88 1.28 16.84
N ARG A 5 -8.78 1.89 17.64
CA ARG A 5 -10.01 1.25 18.12
C ARG A 5 -11.21 2.14 17.90
N GLY A 6 -12.09 1.74 16.98
CA GLY A 6 -13.33 2.45 16.65
C GLY A 6 -13.13 3.88 16.16
N LEU A 7 -11.99 4.16 15.50
CA LEU A 7 -11.62 5.50 15.05
C LEU A 7 -12.66 6.03 14.07
N THR A 8 -13.29 7.16 14.42
CA THR A 8 -14.19 7.91 13.54
C THR A 8 -13.71 9.35 13.45
N LYS A 9 -13.65 9.88 12.22
CA LYS A 9 -13.30 11.27 11.95
C LYS A 9 -14.22 11.90 10.92
N ARG A 10 -14.81 13.04 11.28
CA ARG A 10 -15.72 13.81 10.43
C ARG A 10 -15.16 15.20 10.15
N TYR A 11 -15.38 15.70 8.96
CA TYR A 11 -15.13 17.09 8.58
C TYR A 11 -16.45 17.68 8.06
N GLY A 12 -17.15 18.42 8.92
CA GLY A 12 -18.50 18.87 8.63
C GLY A 12 -19.45 17.69 8.40
N ALA A 13 -20.13 17.65 7.27
CA ALA A 13 -21.04 16.57 6.91
C ALA A 13 -20.33 15.31 6.36
N LYS A 14 -19.03 15.39 6.02
CA LYS A 14 -18.28 14.26 5.43
C LYS A 14 -17.61 13.42 6.51
N THR A 15 -17.94 12.13 6.58
CA THR A 15 -17.21 11.14 7.37
C THR A 15 -16.02 10.67 6.56
N ALA A 16 -14.81 11.03 6.99
CA ALA A 16 -13.56 10.67 6.33
C ALA A 16 -13.02 9.32 6.79
N VAL A 17 -13.30 8.95 8.06
CA VAL A 17 -12.95 7.67 8.69
C VAL A 17 -14.14 7.23 9.51
N ASP A 18 -14.56 5.97 9.40
CA ASP A 18 -15.78 5.43 10.00
C ASP A 18 -15.48 4.13 10.74
N SER A 19 -15.37 4.23 12.07
CA SER A 19 -15.20 3.12 13.02
C SER A 19 -14.05 2.15 12.70
N LEU A 20 -12.87 2.67 12.27
CA LEU A 20 -11.71 1.84 11.99
C LEU A 20 -11.14 1.20 13.25
N THR A 21 -10.89 -0.12 13.19
CA THR A 21 -10.23 -0.88 14.24
C THR A 21 -9.17 -1.78 13.61
N PHE A 22 -7.90 -1.59 13.98
CA PHE A 22 -6.78 -2.41 13.55
C PHE A 22 -5.56 -2.18 14.46
N SER A 23 -4.56 -3.05 14.33
CA SER A 23 -3.27 -2.89 15.03
C SER A 23 -2.09 -3.05 14.07
N ILE A 24 -0.99 -2.35 14.38
CA ILE A 24 0.25 -2.39 13.61
C ILE A 24 1.36 -2.90 14.53
N GLU A 25 1.85 -4.08 14.22
CA GLU A 25 2.82 -4.79 15.04
C GLU A 25 4.28 -4.37 14.73
N PRO A 26 5.19 -4.47 15.70
CA PRO A 26 6.62 -4.31 15.45
C PRO A 26 7.20 -5.47 14.63
N GLY A 27 8.34 -5.24 14.00
CA GLY A 27 9.07 -6.26 13.24
C GLY A 27 8.51 -6.54 11.85
N LYS A 28 7.51 -5.78 11.42
CA LYS A 28 6.84 -5.95 10.12
C LYS A 28 6.66 -4.62 9.41
N VAL A 29 6.63 -4.67 8.07
CA VAL A 29 6.15 -3.57 7.25
C VAL A 29 4.65 -3.77 7.03
N THR A 30 3.83 -2.89 7.57
CA THR A 30 2.38 -2.89 7.35
C THR A 30 2.01 -1.87 6.29
N GLY A 31 1.47 -2.34 5.18
CA GLY A 31 0.93 -1.53 4.10
C GLY A 31 -0.48 -1.05 4.40
N PHE A 32 -0.74 0.24 4.21
CA PHE A 32 -2.06 0.85 4.38
C PHE A 32 -2.59 1.27 3.02
N LEU A 33 -3.46 0.46 2.45
CA LEU A 33 -3.92 0.55 1.08
C LEU A 33 -5.33 1.12 0.99
N GLY A 34 -5.59 1.85 -0.08
CA GLY A 34 -6.90 2.38 -0.37
C GLY A 34 -6.83 3.43 -1.49
N PRO A 35 -7.94 3.66 -2.21
CA PRO A 35 -7.99 4.69 -3.23
C PRO A 35 -7.77 6.09 -2.63
N ASN A 36 -7.57 7.08 -3.50
CA ASN A 36 -7.50 8.47 -3.08
C ASN A 36 -8.84 8.88 -2.44
N GLY A 37 -8.76 9.56 -1.29
CA GLY A 37 -9.96 9.92 -0.52
C GLY A 37 -10.48 8.83 0.42
N ALA A 38 -9.86 7.63 0.47
CA ALA A 38 -10.30 6.54 1.34
C ALA A 38 -10.11 6.79 2.85
N GLY A 39 -9.37 7.85 3.24
CA GLY A 39 -9.14 8.18 4.65
C GLY A 39 -7.73 7.88 5.16
N LYS A 40 -6.78 7.44 4.30
CA LYS A 40 -5.40 7.07 4.70
C LYS A 40 -4.68 8.18 5.47
N THR A 41 -4.48 9.33 4.84
CA THR A 41 -3.81 10.49 5.46
C THR A 41 -4.55 10.97 6.71
N THR A 42 -5.90 10.97 6.70
CA THR A 42 -6.70 11.33 7.87
C THR A 42 -6.43 10.41 9.05
N THR A 43 -6.41 9.10 8.82
CA THR A 43 -6.08 8.11 9.83
C THR A 43 -4.67 8.33 10.40
N MET A 44 -3.68 8.53 9.54
CA MET A 44 -2.31 8.83 9.97
C MET A 44 -2.21 10.13 10.78
N ARG A 45 -2.95 11.16 10.40
CA ARG A 45 -3.02 12.43 11.15
C ARG A 45 -3.66 12.23 12.52
N CYS A 46 -4.68 11.38 12.65
CA CYS A 46 -5.27 11.03 13.94
C CYS A 46 -4.27 10.26 14.82
N ILE A 47 -3.49 9.33 14.26
CA ILE A 47 -2.45 8.61 14.99
C ILE A 47 -1.41 9.57 15.57
N LEU A 48 -1.05 10.62 14.83
CA LEU A 48 -0.08 11.64 15.25
C LEU A 48 -0.69 12.77 16.09
N GLY A 49 -1.97 12.69 16.44
CA GLY A 49 -2.63 13.76 17.20
C GLY A 49 -2.72 15.11 16.49
N LEU A 50 -2.51 15.13 15.15
CA LEU A 50 -2.67 16.33 14.33
C LEU A 50 -4.14 16.64 14.06
N ASP A 51 -4.98 15.60 14.04
CA ASP A 51 -6.42 15.67 14.02
C ASP A 51 -6.97 14.83 15.18
N TYR A 52 -7.91 15.38 15.94
CA TYR A 52 -8.53 14.65 17.04
C TYR A 52 -9.66 13.74 16.49
N PRO A 53 -9.71 12.46 16.92
CA PRO A 53 -10.87 11.62 16.65
C PRO A 53 -12.17 12.24 17.17
N ASP A 54 -13.28 12.05 16.43
CA ASP A 54 -14.61 12.37 16.94
C ASP A 54 -15.14 11.23 17.82
N GLU A 55 -14.74 9.98 17.51
CA GLU A 55 -15.03 8.78 18.30
C GLU A 55 -13.85 7.82 18.22
N GLY A 56 -13.74 6.94 19.22
CA GLY A 56 -12.69 5.92 19.31
C GLY A 56 -11.39 6.42 19.92
N THR A 57 -10.37 5.58 19.87
CA THR A 57 -9.06 5.85 20.49
C THR A 57 -7.92 5.40 19.57
N VAL A 58 -6.79 6.12 19.69
CA VAL A 58 -5.56 5.78 19.00
C VAL A 58 -4.41 5.86 19.99
N THR A 59 -3.58 4.82 20.03
CA THR A 59 -2.40 4.77 20.90
C THR A 59 -1.16 4.29 20.18
N VAL A 60 -0.01 4.78 20.64
CA VAL A 60 1.33 4.29 20.28
C VAL A 60 1.98 3.77 21.56
N ASP A 61 2.30 2.49 21.57
CA ASP A 61 2.79 1.77 22.77
C ASP A 61 1.94 2.06 24.03
N GLY A 62 0.60 2.06 23.85
CA GLY A 62 -0.40 2.26 24.90
C GLY A 62 -0.63 3.71 25.34
N LYS A 63 0.03 4.70 24.70
CA LYS A 63 -0.14 6.13 25.00
C LYS A 63 -0.69 6.87 23.81
N SER A 64 -1.47 7.91 24.03
CA SER A 64 -1.82 8.83 22.94
C SER A 64 -0.59 9.66 22.51
N TYR A 65 -0.51 10.03 21.24
CA TYR A 65 0.66 10.76 20.73
C TYR A 65 0.95 12.07 21.49
N PRO A 66 -0.05 12.90 21.86
CA PRO A 66 0.18 14.11 22.67
C PRO A 66 0.77 13.84 24.05
N ASP A 67 0.60 12.62 24.61
CA ASP A 67 1.10 12.24 25.94
C ASP A 67 2.54 11.68 25.90
N LEU A 68 3.15 11.60 24.71
CA LEU A 68 4.53 11.15 24.56
C LEU A 68 5.50 12.24 25.05
N ALA A 69 6.37 11.89 25.98
CA ALA A 69 7.35 12.86 26.55
C ALA A 69 8.39 13.31 25.52
N TYR A 70 8.76 12.42 24.60
CA TYR A 70 9.76 12.67 23.55
C TYR A 70 9.26 12.12 22.21
N PRO A 71 8.24 12.75 21.58
CA PRO A 71 7.56 12.18 20.41
C PRO A 71 8.49 11.75 19.29
N MET A 72 9.50 12.55 18.92
CA MET A 72 10.45 12.21 17.85
C MET A 72 11.35 11.00 18.14
N ARG A 73 11.46 10.57 19.40
CA ARG A 73 12.20 9.34 19.77
C ARG A 73 11.31 8.10 19.75
N GLU A 74 10.01 8.29 19.79
CA GLU A 74 9.04 7.19 19.77
C GLU A 74 8.44 7.01 18.37
N VAL A 75 8.10 8.11 17.70
CA VAL A 75 7.45 8.11 16.38
C VAL A 75 8.16 9.04 15.42
N GLY A 76 8.58 8.52 14.28
CA GLY A 76 9.00 9.29 13.13
C GLY A 76 7.91 9.24 12.05
N ALA A 77 7.53 10.38 11.50
CA ALA A 77 6.48 10.44 10.48
C ALA A 77 6.87 11.32 9.30
N LEU A 78 6.55 10.86 8.11
CA LEU A 78 6.60 11.62 6.86
C LEU A 78 5.20 11.65 6.25
N LEU A 79 4.49 12.79 6.40
CA LEU A 79 3.18 12.99 5.79
C LEU A 79 3.25 13.86 4.51
N ASP A 80 4.24 14.74 4.44
CA ASP A 80 4.48 15.60 3.28
C ASP A 80 5.97 15.89 3.12
N ALA A 81 6.55 15.42 2.03
CA ALA A 81 7.96 15.68 1.70
C ALA A 81 8.26 17.16 1.41
N LYS A 82 7.23 17.96 1.09
CA LYS A 82 7.38 19.39 0.83
C LYS A 82 7.28 20.25 2.08
N ALA A 83 6.99 19.68 3.24
CA ALA A 83 6.87 20.40 4.52
C ALA A 83 8.24 20.91 5.06
N VAL A 84 9.17 21.25 4.17
CA VAL A 84 10.49 21.78 4.49
C VAL A 84 10.58 23.25 4.08
N HIS A 85 11.05 24.11 4.98
CA HIS A 85 11.22 25.52 4.66
C HIS A 85 12.30 25.73 3.60
N GLY A 86 11.91 26.11 2.38
CA GLY A 86 12.77 26.19 1.18
C GLY A 86 14.01 27.10 1.32
N GLY A 87 14.01 28.05 2.23
CA GLY A 87 15.15 28.94 2.52
C GLY A 87 16.25 28.30 3.36
N ARG A 88 16.00 27.17 4.03
CA ARG A 88 16.98 26.45 4.85
C ARG A 88 17.78 25.45 4.03
N SER A 89 19.03 25.22 4.38
CA SER A 89 19.77 24.06 3.86
C SER A 89 19.26 22.78 4.53
N ALA A 90 19.47 21.62 3.87
CA ALA A 90 19.08 20.32 4.42
C ALA A 90 19.71 20.10 5.81
N ARG A 91 21.01 20.34 5.96
CA ARG A 91 21.70 20.25 7.24
C ARG A 91 21.09 21.17 8.30
N TYR A 92 20.80 22.42 7.95
CA TYR A 92 20.26 23.39 8.90
C TYR A 92 18.81 23.06 9.29
N HIS A 93 18.00 22.55 8.35
CA HIS A 93 16.66 22.07 8.63
C HIS A 93 16.68 20.96 9.68
N LEU A 94 17.48 19.91 9.46
CA LEU A 94 17.62 18.80 10.41
C LEU A 94 18.23 19.23 11.74
N LEU A 95 19.16 20.19 11.72
CA LEU A 95 19.74 20.76 12.94
C LEU A 95 18.69 21.49 13.79
N CYS A 96 17.79 22.26 13.17
CA CYS A 96 16.68 22.89 13.88
C CYS A 96 15.78 21.83 14.54
N LEU A 97 15.40 20.77 13.80
CA LEU A 97 14.61 19.68 14.36
C LEU A 97 15.32 18.98 15.51
N ALA A 98 16.63 18.73 15.37
CA ALA A 98 17.41 18.11 16.42
C ALA A 98 17.45 18.97 17.70
N GLN A 99 17.67 20.28 17.55
CA GLN A 99 17.76 21.22 18.68
C GLN A 99 16.41 21.38 19.41
N THR A 100 15.31 21.54 18.68
CA THR A 100 13.96 21.69 19.28
C THR A 100 13.50 20.44 20.01
N ASN A 101 14.05 19.26 19.66
CA ASN A 101 13.69 17.98 20.27
C ASN A 101 14.78 17.38 21.17
N SER A 102 15.77 18.20 21.56
CA SER A 102 16.90 17.78 22.44
C SER A 102 17.64 16.53 21.93
N LEU A 103 17.82 16.45 20.60
CA LEU A 103 18.54 15.35 19.95
C LEU A 103 20.01 15.72 19.74
N PRO A 104 20.95 14.76 19.79
CA PRO A 104 22.36 15.02 19.59
C PRO A 104 22.66 15.52 18.17
N LYS A 105 23.45 16.59 18.02
CA LYS A 105 23.83 17.16 16.71
C LYS A 105 24.48 16.15 15.77
N ARG A 106 25.18 15.13 16.29
CA ARG A 106 25.80 14.05 15.50
C ARG A 106 24.79 13.27 14.67
N ARG A 107 23.53 13.14 15.13
CA ARG A 107 22.45 12.45 14.39
C ARG A 107 22.20 13.07 13.03
N VAL A 108 22.36 14.40 12.91
CA VAL A 108 22.16 15.11 11.63
C VAL A 108 23.10 14.58 10.53
N GLY A 109 24.38 14.36 10.87
CA GLY A 109 25.33 13.77 9.93
C GLY A 109 24.97 12.34 9.55
N GLN A 110 24.63 11.53 10.55
CA GLN A 110 24.25 10.11 10.36
C GLN A 110 23.04 9.94 9.44
N VAL A 111 21.96 10.71 9.66
CA VAL A 111 20.76 10.59 8.81
C VAL A 111 20.98 11.16 7.41
N LEU A 112 21.80 12.22 7.24
CA LEU A 112 22.17 12.73 5.93
C LEU A 112 22.97 11.72 5.11
N GLU A 113 23.88 10.99 5.75
CA GLU A 113 24.64 9.91 5.14
C GLU A 113 23.71 8.76 4.74
N LEU A 114 22.84 8.32 5.65
CA LEU A 114 21.90 7.22 5.41
C LEU A 114 20.98 7.47 4.19
N VAL A 115 20.55 8.72 4.00
CA VAL A 115 19.67 9.07 2.85
C VAL A 115 20.45 9.54 1.61
N GLY A 116 21.80 9.55 1.65
CA GLY A 116 22.63 9.93 0.52
C GLY A 116 22.60 11.44 0.18
N LEU A 117 22.40 12.31 1.19
CA LEU A 117 22.33 13.77 0.99
C LEU A 117 23.54 14.52 1.53
N THR A 118 24.62 13.85 1.93
CA THR A 118 25.82 14.45 2.55
C THR A 118 26.42 15.54 1.67
N GLU A 119 26.65 15.28 0.39
CA GLU A 119 27.31 16.20 -0.56
C GLU A 119 26.48 17.47 -0.84
N VAL A 120 25.15 17.38 -0.70
CA VAL A 120 24.23 18.48 -0.96
C VAL A 120 23.64 19.08 0.32
N ALA A 121 24.10 18.64 1.50
CA ALA A 121 23.55 19.03 2.80
C ALA A 121 23.60 20.55 3.06
N GLY A 122 24.57 21.27 2.47
CA GLY A 122 24.70 22.72 2.55
C GLY A 122 23.80 23.50 1.59
N LYS A 123 23.22 22.86 0.58
CA LYS A 123 22.36 23.52 -0.41
C LYS A 123 20.97 23.80 0.17
N ARG A 124 20.35 24.92 -0.25
CA ARG A 124 18.97 25.27 0.16
C ARG A 124 17.96 24.27 -0.43
N SER A 125 17.00 23.83 0.39
CA SER A 125 16.02 22.81 0.01
C SER A 125 15.08 23.22 -1.12
N LYS A 126 14.87 24.54 -1.36
CA LYS A 126 14.06 24.99 -2.50
C LYS A 126 14.60 24.57 -3.88
N GLY A 127 15.89 24.23 -3.95
CA GLY A 127 16.54 23.74 -5.17
C GLY A 127 16.61 22.22 -5.26
N PHE A 128 15.97 21.49 -4.34
CA PHE A 128 15.96 20.05 -4.34
C PHE A 128 14.97 19.52 -5.37
N SER A 129 15.32 18.41 -6.03
CA SER A 129 14.35 17.61 -6.77
C SER A 129 13.30 17.02 -5.81
N LEU A 130 12.20 16.50 -6.37
CA LEU A 130 11.19 15.84 -5.54
C LEU A 130 11.79 14.66 -4.77
N GLY A 131 12.61 13.82 -5.42
CA GLY A 131 13.31 12.71 -4.76
C GLY A 131 14.29 13.17 -3.66
N MET A 132 15.02 14.26 -3.85
CA MET A 132 15.87 14.83 -2.80
C MET A 132 15.05 15.36 -1.61
N SER A 133 13.90 15.97 -1.88
CA SER A 133 12.98 16.44 -0.84
C SER A 133 12.40 15.26 -0.05
N GLN A 134 12.03 14.17 -0.75
CA GLN A 134 11.56 12.93 -0.14
C GLN A 134 12.64 12.33 0.79
N ARG A 135 13.87 12.20 0.29
CA ARG A 135 15.01 11.72 1.10
C ARG A 135 15.27 12.61 2.32
N LEU A 136 15.12 13.94 2.19
CA LEU A 136 15.26 14.86 3.33
C LEU A 136 14.13 14.68 4.35
N GLY A 137 12.89 14.46 3.90
CA GLY A 137 11.77 14.14 4.79
C GLY A 137 12.01 12.83 5.56
N ILE A 138 12.49 11.79 4.87
CA ILE A 138 12.88 10.52 5.49
C ILE A 138 14.02 10.71 6.51
N ALA A 139 15.01 11.56 6.21
CA ALA A 139 16.07 11.91 7.17
C ALA A 139 15.49 12.56 8.45
N GLY A 140 14.48 13.43 8.30
CA GLY A 140 13.75 14.01 9.41
C GLY A 140 13.02 12.96 10.25
N THR A 141 12.38 12.01 9.58
CA THR A 141 11.67 10.88 10.21
C THR A 141 12.61 10.01 11.06
N LEU A 142 13.83 9.78 10.58
CA LEU A 142 14.83 8.93 11.25
C LEU A 142 15.70 9.67 12.28
N LEU A 143 15.55 10.99 12.40
CA LEU A 143 16.44 11.84 13.20
C LEU A 143 16.44 11.46 14.69
N GLY A 144 15.27 11.15 15.24
CA GLY A 144 15.09 10.78 16.64
C GLY A 144 15.40 9.31 16.95
N ASP A 145 15.72 8.50 15.94
CA ASP A 145 15.89 7.04 16.05
C ASP A 145 14.64 6.31 16.59
N PRO A 146 13.46 6.60 16.04
CA PRO A 146 12.19 6.17 16.62
C PRO A 146 11.94 4.67 16.45
N LYS A 147 11.11 4.11 17.35
CA LYS A 147 10.66 2.72 17.28
C LYS A 147 9.52 2.53 16.28
N VAL A 148 8.72 3.58 16.06
CA VAL A 148 7.59 3.58 15.13
C VAL A 148 7.87 4.54 13.99
N LEU A 149 7.68 4.07 12.78
CA LEU A 149 7.92 4.82 11.53
C LEU A 149 6.66 4.83 10.69
N MET A 150 6.24 6.02 10.28
CA MET A 150 5.05 6.23 9.47
C MET A 150 5.41 7.00 8.20
N PHE A 151 5.02 6.45 7.04
CA PHE A 151 5.30 7.04 5.74
C PHE A 151 4.01 7.15 4.94
N ASP A 152 3.61 8.37 4.59
CA ASP A 152 2.46 8.62 3.70
C ASP A 152 2.99 8.80 2.27
N GLU A 153 2.67 7.83 1.40
CA GLU A 153 3.05 7.81 -0.03
C GLU A 153 4.56 8.07 -0.27
N PRO A 154 5.49 7.35 0.39
CA PRO A 154 6.90 7.70 0.39
C PRO A 154 7.62 7.49 -0.95
N VAL A 155 7.03 6.71 -1.86
CA VAL A 155 7.60 6.42 -3.19
C VAL A 155 7.28 7.47 -4.23
N ASN A 156 6.32 8.36 -3.94
CA ASN A 156 5.88 9.36 -4.90
C ASN A 156 7.03 10.30 -5.32
N GLY A 157 7.29 10.32 -6.63
CA GLY A 157 8.31 11.19 -7.24
C GLY A 157 9.75 10.72 -7.04
N LEU A 158 9.95 9.48 -6.59
CA LEU A 158 11.24 8.81 -6.66
C LEU A 158 11.41 8.16 -8.03
N ASP A 159 12.67 8.08 -8.47
CA ASP A 159 13.09 7.24 -9.58
C ASP A 159 13.14 5.75 -9.17
N PRO A 160 13.27 4.80 -10.10
CA PRO A 160 13.29 3.37 -9.78
C PRO A 160 14.37 2.99 -8.74
N GLU A 161 15.53 3.63 -8.77
CA GLU A 161 16.59 3.42 -7.78
C GLU A 161 16.17 3.92 -6.39
N GLY A 162 15.53 5.08 -6.32
CA GLY A 162 14.98 5.64 -5.09
C GLY A 162 13.88 4.78 -4.49
N ILE A 163 13.00 4.20 -5.33
CA ILE A 163 11.95 3.26 -4.90
C ILE A 163 12.59 2.01 -4.29
N LEU A 164 13.57 1.42 -4.96
CA LEU A 164 14.29 0.25 -4.45
C LEU A 164 14.98 0.55 -3.12
N TRP A 165 15.63 1.73 -3.03
CA TRP A 165 16.31 2.17 -1.82
C TRP A 165 15.34 2.31 -0.63
N ILE A 166 14.21 2.99 -0.79
CA ILE A 166 13.25 3.19 0.33
C ILE A 166 12.60 1.86 0.74
N ARG A 167 12.32 0.97 -0.20
CA ARG A 167 11.83 -0.38 0.07
C ARG A 167 12.81 -1.15 0.96
N ASN A 168 14.08 -1.18 0.57
CA ASN A 168 15.13 -1.86 1.33
C ASN A 168 15.32 -1.24 2.72
N LEU A 169 15.24 0.09 2.81
CA LEU A 169 15.29 0.80 4.09
C LEU A 169 14.14 0.39 5.01
N MET A 170 12.90 0.39 4.54
CA MET A 170 11.72 0.02 5.34
C MET A 170 11.82 -1.42 5.85
N ARG A 171 12.26 -2.35 4.98
CA ARG A 171 12.47 -3.76 5.36
C ARG A 171 13.60 -3.92 6.39
N ALA A 172 14.70 -3.20 6.23
CA ALA A 172 15.80 -3.23 7.19
C ALA A 172 15.36 -2.70 8.57
N LEU A 173 14.60 -1.61 8.61
CA LEU A 173 14.07 -1.04 9.84
C LEU A 173 13.06 -1.97 10.53
N ALA A 174 12.21 -2.65 9.77
CA ALA A 174 11.32 -3.68 10.31
C ALA A 174 12.11 -4.88 10.86
N ALA A 175 13.14 -5.34 10.16
CA ALA A 175 14.01 -6.42 10.62
C ALA A 175 14.78 -6.09 11.93
N GLU A 176 15.01 -4.80 12.22
CA GLU A 176 15.52 -4.31 13.52
C GLU A 176 14.45 -4.40 14.64
N GLY A 177 13.23 -4.82 14.34
CA GLY A 177 12.11 -4.90 15.30
C GLY A 177 11.29 -3.62 15.40
N ARG A 178 11.49 -2.63 14.52
CA ARG A 178 10.68 -1.40 14.51
C ARG A 178 9.31 -1.66 13.88
N THR A 179 8.34 -0.84 14.26
CA THR A 179 7.03 -0.80 13.62
C THR A 179 7.12 0.10 12.38
N VAL A 180 6.84 -0.43 11.20
CA VAL A 180 6.85 0.35 9.96
C VAL A 180 5.45 0.35 9.36
N PHE A 181 4.85 1.54 9.23
CA PHE A 181 3.53 1.77 8.68
C PHE A 181 3.63 2.66 7.45
N VAL A 182 3.20 2.16 6.30
CA VAL A 182 3.37 2.84 5.02
C VAL A 182 2.07 2.87 4.24
N SER A 183 1.61 4.07 3.86
CA SER A 183 0.48 4.20 2.94
C SER A 183 0.95 4.12 1.49
N SER A 184 0.12 3.55 0.64
CA SER A 184 0.28 3.62 -0.81
C SER A 184 -1.06 3.46 -1.53
N HIS A 185 -1.12 3.98 -2.74
CA HIS A 185 -2.15 3.67 -3.72
C HIS A 185 -1.61 2.76 -4.83
N LEU A 186 -0.29 2.47 -4.84
CA LEU A 186 0.38 1.60 -5.81
C LEU A 186 0.51 0.18 -5.23
N MET A 187 -0.29 -0.74 -5.76
CA MET A 187 -0.35 -2.13 -5.28
C MET A 187 0.95 -2.88 -5.52
N SER A 188 1.54 -2.72 -6.70
CA SER A 188 2.81 -3.36 -7.07
C SER A 188 3.96 -3.01 -6.13
N GLU A 189 3.97 -1.80 -5.57
CA GLU A 189 4.99 -1.41 -4.59
C GLU A 189 4.78 -2.11 -3.24
N MET A 190 3.53 -2.30 -2.83
CA MET A 190 3.20 -2.97 -1.57
C MET A 190 3.45 -4.48 -1.64
N GLU A 191 3.17 -5.13 -2.76
CA GLU A 191 3.45 -6.55 -2.97
C GLU A 191 4.92 -6.92 -2.69
N HIS A 192 5.83 -5.99 -3.02
CA HIS A 192 7.27 -6.20 -2.84
C HIS A 192 7.81 -5.66 -1.51
N THR A 193 6.99 -4.98 -0.70
CA THR A 193 7.47 -4.27 0.49
C THR A 193 6.80 -4.72 1.77
N ALA A 194 5.48 -4.91 1.75
CA ALA A 194 4.68 -5.15 2.95
C ALA A 194 4.61 -6.65 3.30
N ASP A 195 4.63 -6.93 4.60
CA ASP A 195 4.37 -8.24 5.17
C ASP A 195 2.89 -8.42 5.52
N HIS A 196 2.24 -7.32 5.89
CA HIS A 196 0.84 -7.25 6.34
C HIS A 196 0.12 -6.09 5.65
N LEU A 197 -1.17 -6.25 5.37
CA LEU A 197 -1.99 -5.27 4.68
C LEU A 197 -3.20 -4.88 5.51
N ILE A 198 -3.44 -3.57 5.58
CA ILE A 198 -4.68 -2.98 6.03
C ILE A 198 -5.28 -2.25 4.84
N VAL A 199 -6.42 -2.70 4.35
CA VAL A 199 -7.10 -2.14 3.17
C VAL A 199 -8.32 -1.36 3.63
N ILE A 200 -8.44 -0.10 3.19
CA ILE A 200 -9.59 0.74 3.49
C ILE A 200 -10.26 1.29 2.22
N GLY A 201 -11.58 1.51 2.33
CA GLY A 201 -12.37 2.15 1.30
C GLY A 201 -13.50 2.98 1.92
N ARG A 202 -13.66 4.22 1.47
CA ARG A 202 -14.67 5.17 2.00
C ARG A 202 -14.66 5.27 3.52
N GLY A 203 -13.47 5.31 4.11
CA GLY A 203 -13.27 5.43 5.54
C GLY A 203 -13.47 4.15 6.35
N LYS A 204 -13.78 3.00 5.73
CA LYS A 204 -14.06 1.73 6.39
C LYS A 204 -12.95 0.71 6.12
N LEU A 205 -12.75 -0.20 7.08
CA LEU A 205 -11.87 -1.34 6.92
C LEU A 205 -12.50 -2.35 5.95
N ILE A 206 -11.71 -2.78 4.95
CA ILE A 206 -12.09 -3.79 3.98
C ILE A 206 -11.37 -5.10 4.27
N ALA A 207 -10.06 -5.04 4.53
CA ALA A 207 -9.26 -6.21 4.88
C ALA A 207 -8.15 -5.84 5.88
N ASP A 208 -7.81 -6.79 6.74
CA ASP A 208 -6.71 -6.74 7.71
C ASP A 208 -6.11 -8.15 7.76
N CYS A 209 -5.05 -8.40 6.98
CA CYS A 209 -4.51 -9.73 6.75
C CYS A 209 -3.05 -9.68 6.30
N THR A 210 -2.37 -10.81 6.30
CA THR A 210 -1.03 -10.92 5.71
C THR A 210 -1.07 -10.77 4.19
N MET A 211 0.05 -10.37 3.60
CA MET A 211 0.19 -10.31 2.13
C MET A 211 -0.15 -11.66 1.47
N SER A 212 0.27 -12.76 2.08
CA SER A 212 0.01 -14.11 1.57
C SER A 212 -1.48 -14.47 1.60
N GLU A 213 -2.18 -14.14 2.67
CA GLU A 213 -3.63 -14.36 2.80
C GLU A 213 -4.41 -13.49 1.81
N PHE A 214 -3.98 -12.24 1.61
CA PHE A 214 -4.63 -11.34 0.66
C PHE A 214 -4.55 -11.87 -0.77
N ILE A 215 -3.36 -12.33 -1.20
CA ILE A 215 -3.16 -12.92 -2.53
C ILE A 215 -3.91 -14.26 -2.66
N ALA A 216 -3.94 -15.08 -1.62
CA ALA A 216 -4.65 -16.36 -1.63
C ALA A 216 -6.18 -16.22 -1.60
N GLY A 217 -6.68 -15.16 -0.97
CA GLY A 217 -8.12 -14.85 -0.88
C GLY A 217 -8.71 -14.19 -2.12
N SER A 218 -7.86 -13.69 -3.04
CA SER A 218 -8.33 -13.20 -4.33
C SER A 218 -8.77 -14.39 -5.20
N SER A 219 -9.91 -14.25 -5.85
CA SER A 219 -10.56 -15.28 -6.66
C SER A 219 -9.75 -15.63 -7.90
N GLY A 220 -8.62 -16.34 -7.74
CA GLY A 220 -8.07 -16.93 -8.92
C GLY A 220 -6.56 -16.93 -9.08
N ALA A 221 -5.91 -17.90 -8.45
CA ALA A 221 -4.81 -18.52 -9.18
C ALA A 221 -5.43 -19.15 -10.42
N SER A 222 -5.33 -18.50 -11.57
CA SER A 222 -5.70 -19.06 -12.84
C SER A 222 -4.50 -19.81 -13.44
N VAL A 223 -4.78 -20.79 -14.27
CA VAL A 223 -3.72 -21.42 -15.06
C VAL A 223 -3.90 -20.99 -16.50
N ARG A 224 -2.89 -20.29 -17.03
CA ARG A 224 -2.83 -19.94 -18.44
C ARG A 224 -2.32 -21.12 -19.24
N VAL A 225 -3.08 -21.47 -20.25
CA VAL A 225 -2.77 -22.57 -21.15
C VAL A 225 -2.82 -22.10 -22.60
N ARG A 226 -1.82 -22.46 -23.41
CA ARG A 226 -1.87 -22.34 -24.86
C ARG A 226 -1.78 -23.72 -25.49
N THR A 227 -2.72 -24.00 -26.38
CA THR A 227 -2.82 -25.29 -27.08
C THR A 227 -3.42 -25.09 -28.46
N PRO A 228 -3.02 -25.87 -29.47
CA PRO A 228 -3.70 -25.88 -30.78
C PRO A 228 -5.08 -26.51 -30.71
N SER A 229 -5.41 -27.25 -29.64
CA SER A 229 -6.68 -27.98 -29.46
C SER A 229 -7.55 -27.33 -28.37
N ALA A 230 -7.71 -26.00 -28.42
CA ALA A 230 -8.38 -25.19 -27.40
C ALA A 230 -9.79 -25.70 -27.05
N GLU A 231 -10.64 -25.99 -28.06
CA GLU A 231 -12.02 -26.46 -27.85
C GLU A 231 -12.10 -27.82 -27.14
N VAL A 232 -11.15 -28.72 -27.43
CA VAL A 232 -11.08 -30.04 -26.81
C VAL A 232 -10.69 -29.89 -25.33
N LEU A 233 -9.69 -29.06 -25.05
CA LEU A 233 -9.25 -28.79 -23.69
C LEU A 233 -10.36 -28.12 -22.85
N VAL A 234 -11.05 -27.12 -23.38
CA VAL A 234 -12.17 -26.45 -22.69
C VAL A 234 -13.26 -27.41 -22.30
N ARG A 235 -13.66 -28.32 -23.22
CA ARG A 235 -14.66 -29.38 -22.93
C ARG A 235 -14.19 -30.33 -21.83
N ALA A 236 -12.92 -30.74 -21.87
CA ALA A 236 -12.35 -31.64 -20.87
C ALA A 236 -12.27 -30.98 -19.47
N ILE A 237 -11.93 -29.70 -19.41
CA ILE A 237 -11.91 -28.88 -18.18
C ILE A 237 -13.31 -28.77 -17.59
N THR A 238 -14.30 -28.40 -18.42
CA THR A 238 -15.71 -28.24 -17.98
C THR A 238 -16.30 -29.55 -17.49
N ALA A 239 -16.00 -30.67 -18.14
CA ALA A 239 -16.44 -32.00 -17.71
C ALA A 239 -15.89 -32.40 -16.32
N ARG A 240 -14.78 -31.81 -15.87
CA ARG A 240 -14.18 -32.03 -14.53
C ARG A 240 -14.49 -30.92 -13.52
N GLY A 241 -15.41 -30.00 -13.85
CA GLY A 241 -15.89 -28.96 -12.95
C GLY A 241 -14.99 -27.69 -12.90
N GLY A 242 -14.00 -27.60 -13.77
CA GLY A 242 -13.21 -26.38 -13.95
C GLY A 242 -13.93 -25.36 -14.83
N THR A 243 -13.54 -24.10 -14.70
CA THR A 243 -14.02 -23.00 -15.56
C THR A 243 -12.90 -22.55 -16.49
N ALA A 244 -13.20 -22.38 -17.77
CA ALA A 244 -12.23 -21.91 -18.76
C ALA A 244 -12.77 -20.68 -19.48
N ALA A 245 -11.94 -19.64 -19.61
CA ALA A 245 -12.23 -18.41 -20.33
C ALA A 245 -11.17 -18.16 -21.42
N ALA A 246 -11.56 -17.51 -22.52
CA ALA A 246 -10.62 -17.13 -23.57
C ALA A 246 -9.81 -15.91 -23.13
N GLY A 247 -8.47 -16.00 -23.14
CA GLY A 247 -7.56 -14.89 -22.92
C GLY A 247 -7.38 -14.02 -24.18
N GLN A 248 -6.86 -12.81 -24.02
CA GLN A 248 -6.72 -11.81 -25.09
C GLN A 248 -5.74 -12.20 -26.21
N ASP A 249 -4.81 -13.11 -25.93
CA ASP A 249 -3.71 -13.54 -26.83
C ASP A 249 -3.91 -14.95 -27.42
N GLY A 250 -5.14 -15.47 -27.37
CA GLY A 250 -5.46 -16.84 -27.79
C GLY A 250 -5.06 -17.90 -26.78
N SER A 251 -4.72 -17.52 -25.56
CA SER A 251 -4.59 -18.41 -24.41
C SER A 251 -5.95 -18.76 -23.82
N ILE A 252 -5.97 -19.78 -22.96
CA ILE A 252 -7.13 -20.17 -22.15
C ILE A 252 -6.75 -19.90 -20.70
N GLU A 253 -7.56 -19.18 -19.97
CA GLU A 253 -7.44 -19.02 -18.52
C GLU A 253 -8.39 -20.00 -17.83
N VAL A 254 -7.80 -20.83 -16.97
CA VAL A 254 -8.51 -21.92 -16.28
C VAL A 254 -8.55 -21.63 -14.79
N LEU A 255 -9.76 -21.67 -14.23
CA LEU A 255 -10.02 -21.52 -12.80
C LEU A 255 -10.48 -22.87 -12.22
N GLY A 256 -10.15 -23.11 -10.95
CA GLY A 256 -10.58 -24.29 -10.21
C GLY A 256 -9.74 -25.55 -10.45
N MET A 257 -8.62 -25.44 -11.19
CA MET A 257 -7.67 -26.54 -11.39
C MET A 257 -6.24 -26.04 -11.23
N THR A 258 -5.34 -26.89 -10.72
CA THR A 258 -3.90 -26.58 -10.66
C THR A 258 -3.19 -26.87 -11.99
N ALA A 259 -1.98 -26.33 -12.18
CA ALA A 259 -1.20 -26.60 -13.38
C ALA A 259 -0.87 -28.09 -13.52
N GLU A 260 -0.62 -28.79 -12.43
CA GLU A 260 -0.37 -30.23 -12.40
C GLU A 260 -1.62 -31.00 -12.88
N GLN A 261 -2.80 -30.68 -12.33
CA GLN A 261 -4.05 -31.30 -12.72
C GLN A 261 -4.37 -31.08 -14.21
N LEU A 262 -4.08 -29.87 -14.72
CA LEU A 262 -4.26 -29.54 -16.14
C LEU A 262 -3.24 -30.25 -17.02
N GLY A 263 -2.00 -30.41 -16.57
CA GLY A 263 -0.98 -31.17 -17.25
C GLY A 263 -1.39 -32.64 -17.41
N ASP A 264 -1.85 -33.28 -16.33
CA ASP A 264 -2.33 -34.65 -16.31
C ASP A 264 -3.57 -34.83 -17.19
N LEU A 265 -4.51 -33.87 -17.14
CA LEU A 265 -5.68 -33.85 -17.99
C LEU A 265 -5.30 -33.79 -19.47
N ALA A 266 -4.43 -32.85 -19.83
CA ALA A 266 -3.98 -32.69 -21.22
C ALA A 266 -3.26 -33.95 -21.72
N PHE A 267 -2.43 -34.56 -20.87
CA PHE A 267 -1.76 -35.81 -21.21
C PHE A 267 -2.75 -36.96 -21.43
N SER A 268 -3.74 -37.13 -20.55
CA SER A 268 -4.76 -38.19 -20.68
C SER A 268 -5.63 -38.04 -21.92
N GLU A 269 -5.91 -36.81 -22.36
CA GLU A 269 -6.68 -36.49 -23.54
C GLU A 269 -5.85 -36.39 -24.84
N GLY A 270 -4.52 -36.62 -24.77
CA GLY A 270 -3.62 -36.50 -25.90
C GLY A 270 -3.47 -35.07 -26.44
N ILE A 271 -3.71 -34.09 -25.62
CA ILE A 271 -3.65 -32.66 -25.98
C ILE A 271 -2.23 -32.13 -25.84
N ARG A 272 -1.70 -31.53 -26.91
CA ARG A 272 -0.42 -30.86 -26.88
C ARG A 272 -0.55 -29.49 -26.22
N LEU A 273 0.28 -29.20 -25.23
CA LEU A 273 0.38 -27.87 -24.60
C LEU A 273 1.61 -27.13 -25.16
N HIS A 274 1.42 -25.86 -25.49
CA HIS A 274 2.50 -24.94 -25.86
C HIS A 274 2.92 -24.07 -24.68
N GLU A 275 2.01 -23.84 -23.75
CA GLU A 275 2.24 -23.10 -22.50
C GLU A 275 1.34 -23.67 -21.41
N LEU A 276 1.88 -23.78 -20.20
CA LEU A 276 1.15 -24.13 -18.99
C LEU A 276 1.79 -23.36 -17.84
N THR A 277 1.17 -22.25 -17.45
CA THR A 277 1.75 -21.31 -16.48
C THR A 277 0.69 -20.94 -15.44
N THR A 278 1.04 -21.11 -14.17
CA THR A 278 0.18 -20.60 -13.08
C THR A 278 0.27 -19.06 -13.07
N VAL A 279 -0.85 -18.42 -13.35
CA VAL A 279 -1.01 -16.96 -13.23
C VAL A 279 -1.57 -16.71 -11.84
N ARG A 280 -0.77 -16.10 -10.97
CA ARG A 280 -1.27 -15.62 -9.69
C ARG A 280 -2.05 -14.34 -9.94
N ALA A 281 -3.22 -14.20 -9.32
CA ALA A 281 -3.90 -12.91 -9.29
C ALA A 281 -2.91 -11.85 -8.81
N SER A 282 -2.82 -10.74 -9.51
CA SER A 282 -2.01 -9.63 -9.04
C SER A 282 -2.67 -9.02 -7.81
N LEU A 283 -1.87 -8.43 -6.91
CA LEU A 283 -2.40 -7.68 -5.79
C LEU A 283 -3.39 -6.59 -6.28
N GLU A 284 -3.17 -6.09 -7.48
CA GLU A 284 -4.00 -5.06 -8.12
C GLU A 284 -5.39 -5.59 -8.49
N GLU A 285 -5.48 -6.79 -9.06
CA GLU A 285 -6.76 -7.46 -9.38
C GLU A 285 -7.54 -7.77 -8.10
N ALA A 286 -6.87 -8.36 -7.09
CA ALA A 286 -7.48 -8.63 -5.78
C ALA A 286 -8.03 -7.37 -5.12
N PHE A 287 -7.27 -6.28 -5.18
CA PHE A 287 -7.68 -5.00 -4.62
C PHE A 287 -8.87 -4.40 -5.39
N MET A 288 -8.86 -4.45 -6.72
CA MET A 288 -9.95 -3.95 -7.55
C MET A 288 -11.26 -4.69 -7.28
N GLU A 289 -11.23 -6.01 -7.14
CA GLU A 289 -12.39 -6.81 -6.75
C GLU A 289 -12.97 -6.39 -5.39
N LEU A 290 -12.11 -6.29 -4.38
CA LEU A 290 -12.51 -5.93 -3.02
C LEU A 290 -12.99 -4.48 -2.88
N THR A 291 -12.46 -3.57 -3.70
CA THR A 291 -12.78 -2.14 -3.63
C THR A 291 -13.79 -1.69 -4.68
N ALA A 292 -14.24 -2.54 -5.58
CA ALA A 292 -15.16 -2.20 -6.68
C ALA A 292 -16.44 -1.47 -6.21
N SER A 293 -16.95 -1.79 -5.00
CA SER A 293 -18.09 -1.11 -4.36
C SER A 293 -17.72 0.16 -3.60
N SER A 294 -16.41 0.43 -3.41
CA SER A 294 -15.88 1.45 -2.48
C SER A 294 -15.22 2.64 -3.17
N VAL A 295 -15.20 2.71 -4.51
CA VAL A 295 -14.60 3.82 -5.27
C VAL A 295 -15.56 5.02 -5.28
N GLU A 296 -15.10 6.18 -4.79
CA GLU A 296 -15.89 7.43 -4.68
C GLU A 296 -16.08 8.14 -6.04
N TYR A 297 -15.13 7.98 -6.97
CA TYR A 297 -15.14 8.60 -8.30
C TYR A 297 -14.92 7.53 -9.36
N ARG A 298 -15.99 7.16 -10.08
CA ARG A 298 -15.88 6.43 -11.34
C ARG A 298 -15.82 7.46 -12.46
N ALA A 299 -14.75 7.44 -13.24
CA ALA A 299 -14.78 8.09 -14.55
C ALA A 299 -15.66 7.23 -15.46
N ASP A 300 -16.75 7.80 -15.97
CA ASP A 300 -17.53 7.15 -17.02
C ASP A 300 -16.67 7.04 -18.27
N VAL A 301 -16.29 5.83 -18.64
CA VAL A 301 -15.62 5.58 -19.93
C VAL A 301 -16.69 5.66 -21.00
N PRO A 302 -16.58 6.57 -22.00
CA PRO A 302 -17.55 6.61 -23.10
C PRO A 302 -17.47 5.30 -23.90
N GLY A 303 -18.45 4.44 -23.77
CA GLY A 303 -18.53 3.16 -24.50
C GLY A 303 -19.29 2.03 -23.77
N ASP A 304 -19.49 2.11 -22.48
CA ASP A 304 -20.16 1.05 -21.72
C ASP A 304 -21.67 1.34 -21.54
N GLN A 305 -22.37 1.51 -22.68
CA GLN A 305 -23.81 1.54 -22.72
C GLN A 305 -24.34 0.11 -22.86
N GLN A 306 -24.65 -0.54 -21.74
CA GLN A 306 -25.56 -1.68 -21.78
C GLN A 306 -26.91 -1.23 -22.38
N PRO A 307 -27.51 -1.97 -23.33
CA PRO A 307 -28.79 -1.62 -23.90
C PRO A 307 -29.87 -1.60 -22.82
N ARG A 308 -30.45 -0.41 -22.55
CA ARG A 308 -31.64 -0.28 -21.71
C ARG A 308 -32.78 -1.04 -22.41
N THR A 309 -33.18 -2.17 -21.85
CA THR A 309 -34.38 -2.89 -22.23
C THR A 309 -35.58 -2.01 -21.84
N THR A 310 -36.12 -1.28 -22.79
CA THR A 310 -37.42 -0.60 -22.67
C THR A 310 -38.48 -1.68 -22.70
N ILE A 311 -39.05 -2.03 -21.56
CA ILE A 311 -40.31 -2.75 -21.50
C ILE A 311 -41.39 -1.73 -21.85
N GLY A 312 -41.91 -1.84 -23.07
CA GLY A 312 -43.06 -1.10 -23.52
C GLY A 312 -44.31 -1.55 -22.76
N SER A 313 -44.96 -0.65 -22.05
CA SER A 313 -46.32 -0.78 -21.60
C SER A 313 -47.24 -0.45 -22.77
N GLY A 314 -47.81 -1.47 -23.39
CA GLY A 314 -48.91 -1.30 -24.32
C GLY A 314 -50.26 -1.31 -23.59
N VAL A 315 -51.07 -0.32 -23.99
CA VAL A 315 -52.53 -0.13 -23.82
C VAL A 315 -53.06 0.22 -22.43
#